data_a4e094407d50cf571bb710390b3a41ec
#
_entry.id   a4e094407d50cf571bb710390b3a41ec
#
_cell.length_a   1.000
_cell.length_b   1.000
_cell.length_c   1.000
_cell.angle_alpha   90.00
_cell.angle_beta   90.00
_cell.angle_gamma   90.00
#
_symmetry.space_group_name_H-M   'P 1'
#
loop_
_entity.id
_entity.type
_entity.pdbx_description
1 polymer ?
#
loop_
_entity_poly.entity_id
_entity_poly.type
_entity_poly.pdbx_seq_one_letter_code
_entity_poly.pdbx_strand_id
1 'polypeptide(L)'
;VWNVQSIKMRGSVAKVHLLTDGKHGIPDGTVAVAPSIKYLEKAYDAAKYHGISEKPYLEVITSGNVASIHFQFAAYKLKESSWIVEGSKVEKLAIDTLAEYFSNLNSSIKNQKSITPLDLEATYGLTEGDVNHGQLMLDQFLFMRPIPGWSNHTTPIDNLYLCGSGVHGGGGVSGASGRNAV
;
A
#
# COMPACT_ATOMS: atom_id res chain seq x y z
N VAL A 1 26.45 -3.74 6.34
CA VAL A 1 25.66 -4.91 5.91
C VAL A 1 24.59 -5.22 6.95
N TRP A 2 24.95 -5.50 8.22
CA TRP A 2 23.98 -5.89 9.26
C TRP A 2 22.82 -4.89 9.44
N ASN A 3 23.08 -3.59 9.51
CA ASN A 3 22.02 -2.57 9.67
C ASN A 3 21.00 -2.59 8.52
N VAL A 4 21.45 -2.81 7.28
CA VAL A 4 20.56 -2.90 6.12
C VAL A 4 19.73 -4.17 6.17
N GLN A 5 20.33 -5.29 6.58
CA GLN A 5 19.62 -6.56 6.72
C GLN A 5 18.59 -6.56 7.87
N SER A 6 18.73 -5.63 8.82
CA SER A 6 17.81 -5.47 9.94
C SER A 6 16.57 -4.64 9.59
N ILE A 7 16.54 -3.99 8.42
CA ILE A 7 15.36 -3.25 7.95
C ILE A 7 14.22 -4.26 7.74
N LYS A 8 13.14 -4.06 8.47
CA LYS A 8 11.95 -4.90 8.34
C LYS A 8 11.18 -4.50 7.10
N MET A 9 10.95 -5.45 6.20
CA MET A 9 10.06 -5.31 5.06
C MET A 9 8.75 -6.02 5.43
N ARG A 10 7.64 -5.30 5.40
CA ARG A 10 6.31 -5.84 5.71
C ARG A 10 5.29 -5.17 4.82
N GLY A 11 5.07 -5.73 3.65
CA GLY A 11 3.98 -5.31 2.77
C GLY A 11 2.63 -5.49 3.48
N SER A 12 1.84 -4.45 3.43
CA SER A 12 0.53 -4.41 4.08
C SER A 12 -0.54 -3.77 3.19
N VAL A 13 -0.31 -3.73 1.88
CA VAL A 13 -1.23 -3.12 0.92
C VAL A 13 -1.49 -4.07 -0.24
N ALA A 14 -2.76 -4.33 -0.51
CA ALA A 14 -3.20 -4.84 -1.80
C ALA A 14 -3.86 -3.70 -2.59
N LYS A 15 -3.92 -3.83 -3.91
CA LYS A 15 -4.59 -2.85 -4.76
C LYS A 15 -5.73 -3.50 -5.51
N VAL A 16 -6.82 -2.77 -5.68
CA VAL A 16 -7.93 -3.16 -6.54
C VAL A 16 -8.20 -2.03 -7.52
N HIS A 17 -8.15 -2.33 -8.79
CA HIS A 17 -8.44 -1.39 -9.86
C HIS A 17 -9.79 -1.72 -10.48
N LEU A 18 -10.65 -0.72 -10.57
CA LEU A 18 -11.96 -0.83 -11.19
C LEU A 18 -12.00 0.05 -12.44
N LEU A 19 -12.44 -0.53 -13.55
CA LEU A 19 -12.89 0.19 -14.72
C LEU A 19 -14.41 0.25 -14.66
N THR A 20 -14.98 1.44 -14.72
CA THR A 20 -16.41 1.68 -14.59
C THR A 20 -16.95 2.36 -15.84
N ASP A 21 -18.26 2.58 -15.88
CA ASP A 21 -18.91 3.41 -16.91
C ASP A 21 -18.94 4.91 -16.56
N GLY A 22 -18.24 5.32 -15.50
CA GLY A 22 -18.21 6.68 -14.99
C GLY A 22 -19.38 7.07 -14.09
N LYS A 23 -20.32 6.17 -13.83
CA LYS A 23 -21.53 6.43 -13.00
C LYS A 23 -21.43 5.80 -11.60
N HIS A 24 -20.22 5.51 -11.13
CA HIS A 24 -19.97 4.82 -9.86
C HIS A 24 -20.37 5.62 -8.60
N GLY A 25 -20.59 6.92 -8.72
CA GLY A 25 -21.01 7.79 -7.62
C GLY A 25 -19.91 8.18 -6.64
N ILE A 26 -18.69 7.68 -6.79
CA ILE A 26 -17.53 8.10 -5.98
C ILE A 26 -17.06 9.46 -6.52
N PRO A 27 -16.88 10.50 -5.68
CA PRO A 27 -16.37 11.79 -6.13
C PRO A 27 -14.95 11.67 -6.67
N ASP A 28 -14.60 12.51 -7.67
CA ASP A 28 -13.23 12.58 -8.16
C ASP A 28 -12.28 13.05 -7.07
N GLY A 29 -11.08 12.45 -7.06
CA GLY A 29 -10.04 12.71 -6.07
C GLY A 29 -9.80 11.53 -5.14
N THR A 30 -9.56 11.82 -3.86
CA THR A 30 -9.24 10.79 -2.86
C THR A 30 -10.36 10.66 -1.83
N VAL A 31 -10.83 9.45 -1.64
CA VAL A 31 -11.83 9.09 -0.62
C VAL A 31 -11.24 8.04 0.30
N ALA A 32 -11.39 8.23 1.61
CA ALA A 32 -10.98 7.25 2.62
C ALA A 32 -12.21 6.66 3.34
N VAL A 33 -12.28 5.34 3.41
CA VAL A 33 -13.31 4.64 4.18
C VAL A 33 -12.75 4.24 5.54
N ALA A 34 -12.91 5.14 6.50
CA ALA A 34 -12.41 5.01 7.87
C ALA A 34 -13.38 5.71 8.84
N PRO A 35 -14.57 5.16 9.09
CA PRO A 35 -15.64 5.86 9.83
C PRO A 35 -15.30 6.13 11.30
N SER A 36 -14.31 5.45 11.88
CA SER A 36 -13.86 5.68 13.25
C SER A 36 -12.47 5.13 13.52
N ILE A 37 -11.81 5.62 14.58
CA ILE A 37 -10.52 5.07 15.06
C ILE A 37 -10.67 3.57 15.39
N LYS A 38 -11.74 3.18 16.05
CA LYS A 38 -12.03 1.78 16.38
C LYS A 38 -12.15 0.88 15.13
N TYR A 39 -12.65 1.44 14.03
CA TYR A 39 -12.70 0.74 12.74
C TYR A 39 -11.28 0.48 12.22
N LEU A 40 -10.42 1.50 12.24
CA LEU A 40 -9.02 1.37 11.81
C LEU A 40 -8.25 0.36 12.67
N GLU A 41 -8.43 0.40 13.99
CA GLU A 41 -7.81 -0.56 14.91
C GLU A 41 -8.20 -2.00 14.58
N LYS A 42 -9.49 -2.27 14.35
CA LYS A 42 -9.97 -3.61 13.97
C LYS A 42 -9.45 -4.06 12.61
N ALA A 43 -9.39 -3.15 11.63
CA ALA A 43 -8.82 -3.46 10.33
C ALA A 43 -7.33 -3.83 10.43
N TYR A 44 -6.59 -3.08 11.25
CA TYR A 44 -5.17 -3.36 11.52
C TYR A 44 -4.96 -4.66 12.30
N ASP A 45 -5.79 -4.95 13.29
CA ASP A 45 -5.69 -6.17 14.10
C ASP A 45 -5.76 -7.44 13.24
N ALA A 46 -6.60 -7.47 12.21
CA ALA A 46 -6.64 -8.57 11.28
C ALA A 46 -5.27 -8.83 10.63
N ALA A 47 -4.62 -7.78 10.13
CA ALA A 47 -3.30 -7.88 9.52
C ALA A 47 -2.19 -8.23 10.54
N LYS A 48 -2.29 -7.71 11.76
CA LYS A 48 -1.36 -8.03 12.85
C LYS A 48 -1.32 -9.53 13.15
N TYR A 49 -2.45 -10.21 13.01
CA TYR A 49 -2.57 -11.65 13.17
C TYR A 49 -2.49 -12.42 11.84
N HIS A 50 -1.97 -11.80 10.79
CA HIS A 50 -1.77 -12.40 9.48
C HIS A 50 -3.07 -12.84 8.79
N GLY A 51 -4.16 -12.11 9.02
CA GLY A 51 -5.44 -12.25 8.35
C GLY A 51 -5.76 -11.08 7.43
N ILE A 52 -6.94 -11.15 6.82
CA ILE A 52 -7.53 -10.09 6.00
C ILE A 52 -8.79 -9.59 6.73
N SER A 53 -8.90 -8.29 6.92
CA SER A 53 -10.08 -7.71 7.57
C SER A 53 -11.32 -7.83 6.68
N GLU A 54 -12.43 -8.26 7.28
CA GLU A 54 -13.74 -8.25 6.61
C GLU A 54 -14.31 -6.82 6.46
N LYS A 55 -13.78 -5.87 7.23
CA LYS A 55 -14.07 -4.44 7.13
C LYS A 55 -12.76 -3.67 6.93
N PRO A 56 -12.24 -3.66 5.71
CA PRO A 56 -10.93 -3.09 5.41
C PRO A 56 -10.94 -1.56 5.46
N TYR A 57 -9.81 -0.99 5.84
CA TYR A 57 -9.53 0.41 5.57
C TYR A 57 -9.20 0.56 4.08
N LEU A 58 -9.94 1.41 3.38
CA LEU A 58 -9.77 1.66 1.95
C LEU A 58 -9.42 3.12 1.69
N GLU A 59 -8.44 3.33 0.85
CA GLU A 59 -8.15 4.62 0.22
C GLU A 59 -8.41 4.50 -1.27
N VAL A 60 -9.33 5.29 -1.78
CA VAL A 60 -9.79 5.23 -3.17
C VAL A 60 -9.41 6.51 -3.88
N ILE A 61 -8.72 6.38 -5.00
CA ILE A 61 -8.40 7.48 -5.90
C ILE A 61 -9.19 7.27 -7.18
N THR A 62 -10.02 8.25 -7.53
CA THR A 62 -10.83 8.21 -8.74
C THR A 62 -10.42 9.29 -9.73
N SER A 63 -10.50 8.94 -11.01
CA SER A 63 -10.34 9.86 -12.12
C SER A 63 -11.20 9.36 -13.29
N GLY A 64 -12.27 10.06 -13.58
CA GLY A 64 -13.21 9.70 -14.63
C GLY A 64 -13.84 8.33 -14.41
N ASN A 65 -13.55 7.36 -15.27
CA ASN A 65 -14.08 5.99 -15.22
C ASN A 65 -13.17 4.98 -14.51
N VAL A 66 -12.08 5.42 -13.89
CA VAL A 66 -11.14 4.55 -13.19
C VAL A 66 -11.16 4.83 -11.69
N ALA A 67 -11.29 3.79 -10.89
CA ALA A 67 -11.08 3.85 -9.45
C ALA A 67 -9.91 2.92 -9.06
N SER A 68 -8.92 3.48 -8.38
CA SER A 68 -7.78 2.76 -7.82
C SER A 68 -7.92 2.71 -6.31
N ILE A 69 -8.06 1.53 -5.77
CA ILE A 69 -8.33 1.27 -4.36
C ILE A 69 -7.07 0.71 -3.73
N HIS A 70 -6.57 1.36 -2.69
CA HIS A 70 -5.59 0.79 -1.78
C HIS A 70 -6.34 0.10 -0.65
N PHE A 71 -6.26 -1.22 -0.64
CA PHE A 71 -6.75 -2.05 0.45
C PHE A 71 -5.65 -2.13 1.50
N GLN A 72 -5.79 -1.33 2.54
CA GLN A 72 -4.80 -1.21 3.61
C GLN A 72 -4.89 -2.39 4.58
N PHE A 73 -3.76 -2.67 5.23
CA PHE A 73 -3.64 -3.76 6.21
C PHE A 73 -3.86 -5.15 5.62
N ALA A 74 -3.32 -5.37 4.42
CA ALA A 74 -3.27 -6.67 3.74
C ALA A 74 -1.90 -7.31 3.96
N ALA A 75 -1.75 -8.16 4.99
CA ALA A 75 -0.46 -8.73 5.38
C ALA A 75 0.14 -9.60 4.26
N TYR A 76 1.44 -9.44 3.97
CA TYR A 76 2.14 -10.24 2.96
C TYR A 76 2.03 -11.76 3.23
N LYS A 77 2.31 -12.18 4.47
CA LYS A 77 2.14 -13.58 4.90
C LYS A 77 0.78 -13.76 5.56
N LEU A 78 -0.03 -14.64 5.01
CA LEU A 78 -1.31 -15.05 5.59
C LEU A 78 -1.11 -16.32 6.43
N LYS A 79 -1.80 -16.41 7.58
CA LYS A 79 -1.65 -17.53 8.52
C LYS A 79 -2.34 -18.80 8.05
N GLU A 80 -3.56 -18.67 7.52
CA GLU A 80 -4.45 -19.80 7.24
C GLU A 80 -4.80 -19.95 5.75
N SER A 81 -4.24 -19.07 4.90
CA SER A 81 -4.57 -19.02 3.49
C SER A 81 -3.40 -18.52 2.66
N SER A 82 -3.59 -18.36 1.36
CA SER A 82 -2.59 -17.81 0.44
C SER A 82 -3.21 -16.72 -0.44
N TRP A 83 -2.38 -15.81 -0.94
CA TRP A 83 -2.83 -14.76 -1.84
C TRP A 83 -3.38 -15.28 -3.18
N ILE A 84 -3.02 -16.49 -3.59
CA ILE A 84 -3.59 -17.14 -4.77
C ILE A 84 -5.11 -17.34 -4.59
N VAL A 85 -5.53 -17.66 -3.36
CA VAL A 85 -6.95 -17.87 -3.02
C VAL A 85 -7.64 -16.56 -2.62
N GLU A 86 -6.95 -15.73 -1.84
CA GLU A 86 -7.55 -14.54 -1.22
C GLU A 86 -7.59 -13.31 -2.15
N GLY A 87 -6.91 -13.34 -3.30
CA GLY A 87 -6.90 -12.19 -4.21
C GLY A 87 -8.30 -11.78 -4.69
N SER A 88 -9.14 -12.75 -5.06
CA SER A 88 -10.55 -12.49 -5.44
C SER A 88 -11.43 -12.05 -4.26
N LYS A 89 -11.12 -12.51 -3.05
CA LYS A 89 -11.83 -12.09 -1.83
C LYS A 89 -11.55 -10.62 -1.51
N VAL A 90 -10.32 -10.17 -1.70
CA VAL A 90 -9.94 -8.75 -1.52
C VAL A 90 -10.69 -7.86 -2.49
N GLU A 91 -10.83 -8.26 -3.77
CA GLU A 91 -11.66 -7.54 -4.74
C GLU A 91 -13.09 -7.41 -4.24
N LYS A 92 -13.70 -8.53 -3.87
CA LYS A 92 -15.08 -8.54 -3.37
C LYS A 92 -15.25 -7.68 -2.13
N LEU A 93 -14.39 -7.83 -1.12
CA LEU A 93 -14.44 -7.03 0.11
C LEU A 93 -14.30 -5.53 -0.15
N ALA A 94 -13.40 -5.14 -1.05
CA ALA A 94 -13.25 -3.72 -1.42
C ALA A 94 -14.52 -3.17 -2.08
N ILE A 95 -15.08 -3.91 -3.03
CA ILE A 95 -16.31 -3.49 -3.74
C ILE A 95 -17.50 -3.46 -2.77
N ASP A 96 -17.71 -4.51 -1.99
CA ASP A 96 -18.82 -4.60 -1.03
C ASP A 96 -18.74 -3.47 0.01
N THR A 97 -17.55 -3.18 0.53
CA THR A 97 -17.35 -2.08 1.48
C THR A 97 -17.67 -0.71 0.85
N LEU A 98 -17.25 -0.48 -0.39
CA LEU A 98 -17.55 0.78 -1.09
C LEU A 98 -19.02 0.88 -1.48
N ALA A 99 -19.67 -0.23 -1.81
CA ALA A 99 -21.07 -0.25 -2.17
C ALA A 99 -22.02 0.12 -1.00
N GLU A 100 -21.56 -0.01 0.25
CA GLU A 100 -22.27 0.51 1.42
C GLU A 100 -22.46 2.04 1.35
N TYR A 101 -21.54 2.75 0.68
CA TYR A 101 -21.53 4.22 0.55
C TYR A 101 -21.97 4.70 -0.83
N PHE A 102 -21.72 3.91 -1.87
CA PHE A 102 -21.93 4.27 -3.28
C PHE A 102 -22.81 3.23 -3.97
N SER A 103 -24.11 3.40 -3.88
CA SER A 103 -25.12 2.42 -4.34
C SER A 103 -25.03 2.05 -5.83
N ASN A 104 -24.51 2.96 -6.66
CA ASN A 104 -24.37 2.74 -8.10
C ASN A 104 -23.09 1.98 -8.48
N LEU A 105 -22.18 1.75 -7.53
CA LEU A 105 -20.86 1.18 -7.81
C LEU A 105 -20.96 -0.16 -8.53
N ASN A 106 -21.68 -1.11 -7.95
CA ASN A 106 -21.78 -2.48 -8.49
C ASN A 106 -22.29 -2.52 -9.94
N SER A 107 -23.30 -1.72 -10.27
CA SER A 107 -23.83 -1.66 -11.62
C SER A 107 -22.93 -0.95 -12.62
N SER A 108 -22.02 -0.12 -12.16
CA SER A 108 -21.10 0.67 -12.99
C SER A 108 -19.84 -0.09 -13.39
N ILE A 109 -19.47 -1.15 -12.65
CA ILE A 109 -18.22 -1.88 -12.90
C ILE A 109 -18.27 -2.62 -14.23
N LYS A 110 -17.26 -2.39 -15.08
CA LYS A 110 -17.05 -3.06 -16.37
C LYS A 110 -15.94 -4.10 -16.31
N ASN A 111 -14.90 -3.81 -15.53
CA ASN A 111 -13.78 -4.72 -15.31
C ASN A 111 -13.12 -4.43 -13.97
N GLN A 112 -12.46 -5.42 -13.38
CA GLN A 112 -11.76 -5.32 -12.12
C GLN A 112 -10.50 -6.17 -12.10
N LYS A 113 -9.51 -5.74 -11.35
CA LYS A 113 -8.24 -6.46 -11.17
C LYS A 113 -7.67 -6.16 -9.80
N SER A 114 -7.31 -7.19 -9.05
CA SER A 114 -6.49 -7.07 -7.85
C SER A 114 -4.99 -7.22 -8.15
N ILE A 115 -4.18 -6.60 -7.33
CA ILE A 115 -2.74 -6.75 -7.25
C ILE A 115 -2.43 -7.02 -5.79
N THR A 116 -2.02 -8.23 -5.50
CA THR A 116 -1.70 -8.67 -4.13
C THR A 116 -0.29 -8.25 -3.72
N PRO A 117 0.07 -8.32 -2.43
CA PRO A 117 1.46 -8.11 -2.00
C PRO A 117 2.46 -9.06 -2.68
N LEU A 118 2.06 -10.29 -3.01
CA LEU A 118 2.89 -11.22 -3.78
C LEU A 118 3.10 -10.75 -5.22
N ASP A 119 2.06 -10.21 -5.86
CA ASP A 119 2.17 -9.65 -7.21
C ASP A 119 3.08 -8.43 -7.24
N LEU A 120 3.04 -7.59 -6.19
CA LEU A 120 3.93 -6.44 -6.05
C LEU A 120 5.40 -6.89 -5.96
N GLU A 121 5.68 -7.93 -5.20
CA GLU A 121 7.03 -8.51 -5.13
C GLU A 121 7.45 -9.14 -6.46
N ALA A 122 6.62 -9.99 -7.03
CA ALA A 122 6.93 -10.71 -8.27
C ALA A 122 7.11 -9.77 -9.47
N THR A 123 6.30 -8.69 -9.56
CA THR A 123 6.30 -7.80 -10.72
C THR A 123 7.32 -6.68 -10.59
N TYR A 124 7.48 -6.11 -9.40
CA TYR A 124 8.28 -4.89 -9.17
C TYR A 124 9.51 -5.12 -8.30
N GLY A 125 9.75 -6.34 -7.80
CA GLY A 125 10.87 -6.66 -6.91
C GLY A 125 10.76 -6.00 -5.53
N LEU A 126 9.55 -5.63 -5.10
CA LEU A 126 9.31 -5.03 -3.78
C LEU A 126 9.35 -6.12 -2.72
N THR A 127 10.41 -6.18 -1.95
CA THR A 127 10.58 -7.20 -0.90
C THR A 127 9.35 -7.28 0.01
N GLU A 128 8.75 -8.47 0.12
CA GLU A 128 7.49 -8.72 0.82
C GLU A 128 6.33 -7.77 0.38
N GLY A 129 6.37 -7.24 -0.86
CA GLY A 129 5.37 -6.29 -1.37
C GLY A 129 5.36 -4.93 -0.64
N ASP A 130 6.44 -4.56 0.04
CA ASP A 130 6.51 -3.33 0.83
C ASP A 130 6.70 -2.10 -0.07
N VAL A 131 5.62 -1.36 -0.29
CA VAL A 131 5.60 -0.14 -1.11
C VAL A 131 6.39 1.02 -0.50
N ASN A 132 6.75 0.93 0.77
CA ASN A 132 7.52 1.95 1.48
C ASN A 132 9.03 1.65 1.47
N HIS A 133 9.46 0.49 0.97
CA HIS A 133 10.85 0.02 1.02
C HIS A 133 11.44 0.05 2.44
N GLY A 134 10.69 -0.47 3.39
CA GLY A 134 10.97 -0.51 4.82
C GLY A 134 9.76 -0.08 5.62
N GLN A 135 9.33 -0.95 6.53
CA GLN A 135 8.18 -0.69 7.39
C GLN A 135 8.38 0.62 8.16
N LEU A 136 7.41 1.53 8.09
CA LEU A 136 7.45 2.84 8.78
C LEU A 136 7.32 2.66 10.30
N MET A 137 8.43 2.26 10.91
CA MET A 137 8.64 2.23 12.36
C MET A 137 9.60 3.35 12.76
N LEU A 138 9.84 3.52 14.04
CA LEU A 138 10.72 4.59 14.55
C LEU A 138 12.14 4.54 13.97
N ASP A 139 12.64 3.34 13.67
CA ASP A 139 13.95 3.10 13.03
C ASP A 139 13.97 3.35 11.52
N GLN A 140 12.82 3.63 10.92
CA GLN A 140 12.64 3.94 9.51
C GLN A 140 11.88 5.25 9.28
N PHE A 141 11.88 6.14 10.28
CA PHE A 141 11.15 7.40 10.20
C PHE A 141 12.12 8.60 10.21
N LEU A 142 11.80 9.63 9.45
CA LEU A 142 12.62 10.84 9.27
C LEU A 142 14.07 10.51 8.90
N PHE A 143 15.02 11.10 9.65
CA PHE A 143 16.46 10.95 9.45
C PHE A 143 17.04 9.57 9.86
N MET A 144 16.21 8.68 10.37
CA MET A 144 16.62 7.29 10.63
C MET A 144 16.66 6.44 9.37
N ARG A 145 16.11 6.93 8.27
CA ARG A 145 16.00 6.23 6.99
C ARG A 145 17.17 6.61 6.06
N PRO A 146 17.83 5.68 5.33
CA PRO A 146 17.61 4.21 5.33
C PRO A 146 18.14 3.52 6.59
N ILE A 147 19.17 4.05 7.19
CA ILE A 147 19.74 3.66 8.48
C ILE A 147 20.30 4.90 9.20
N PRO A 148 20.39 4.89 10.54
CA PRO A 148 20.94 6.02 11.30
C PRO A 148 22.30 6.49 10.78
N GLY A 149 22.45 7.80 10.61
CA GLY A 149 23.67 8.44 10.12
C GLY A 149 23.84 8.48 8.60
N TRP A 150 22.91 7.92 7.82
CA TRP A 150 23.01 7.87 6.35
C TRP A 150 21.83 8.56 5.65
N SER A 151 21.18 9.49 6.31
CA SER A 151 20.04 10.24 5.77
C SER A 151 20.40 11.28 4.72
N ASN A 152 21.68 11.54 4.51
CA ASN A 152 22.22 12.50 3.55
C ASN A 152 22.39 11.94 2.13
N HIS A 153 21.76 10.81 1.84
CA HIS A 153 21.77 10.15 0.53
C HIS A 153 23.10 9.56 0.07
N THR A 154 24.20 9.74 0.81
CA THR A 154 25.51 9.17 0.48
C THR A 154 25.59 7.69 0.83
N THR A 155 26.59 7.00 0.29
CA THR A 155 26.93 5.62 0.63
C THR A 155 28.43 5.51 1.00
N PRO A 156 28.88 4.39 1.58
CA PRO A 156 30.31 4.14 1.77
C PRO A 156 31.12 3.98 0.48
N ILE A 157 30.46 3.99 -0.67
CA ILE A 157 31.08 3.86 -1.98
C ILE A 157 31.13 5.24 -2.62
N ASP A 158 32.33 5.67 -2.99
CA ASP A 158 32.53 6.97 -3.63
C ASP A 158 31.67 7.12 -4.90
N ASN A 159 31.03 8.27 -5.05
CA ASN A 159 30.16 8.62 -6.16
C ASN A 159 28.88 7.74 -6.30
N LEU A 160 28.54 6.97 -5.27
CA LEU A 160 27.28 6.23 -5.23
C LEU A 160 26.33 6.88 -4.24
N TYR A 161 25.17 7.30 -4.73
CA TYR A 161 24.12 7.96 -3.97
C TYR A 161 22.82 7.15 -3.97
N LEU A 162 22.03 7.28 -2.92
CA LEU A 162 20.73 6.63 -2.79
C LEU A 162 19.61 7.63 -2.98
N CYS A 163 18.59 7.23 -3.74
CA CYS A 163 17.35 7.99 -3.90
C CYS A 163 16.15 7.04 -3.86
N GLY A 164 14.94 7.60 -3.92
CA GLY A 164 13.70 6.84 -3.90
C GLY A 164 13.03 6.82 -2.53
N SER A 165 11.98 6.01 -2.38
CA SER A 165 11.14 5.97 -1.18
C SER A 165 11.82 5.36 0.05
N GLY A 166 12.86 4.55 -0.15
CA GLY A 166 13.62 3.90 0.93
C GLY A 166 14.63 4.78 1.66
N VAL A 167 14.80 6.05 1.28
CA VAL A 167 15.75 7.00 1.91
C VAL A 167 15.01 8.17 2.57
N HIS A 168 15.77 9.03 3.26
CA HIS A 168 15.22 10.24 3.88
C HIS A 168 14.46 11.10 2.86
N GLY A 169 13.36 11.68 3.28
CA GLY A 169 12.40 12.34 2.40
C GLY A 169 11.25 11.43 1.96
N GLY A 170 11.46 10.11 2.00
CA GLY A 170 10.41 9.10 1.75
C GLY A 170 9.88 9.10 0.33
N GLY A 171 8.72 8.46 0.16
CA GLY A 171 8.01 8.35 -1.10
C GLY A 171 7.12 9.57 -1.43
N GLY A 172 6.05 9.32 -2.22
CA GLY A 172 5.04 10.33 -2.57
C GLY A 172 5.24 10.99 -3.93
N VAL A 173 6.13 10.44 -4.76
CA VAL A 173 6.37 10.94 -6.14
C VAL A 173 6.77 12.43 -6.20
N SER A 174 7.37 12.93 -5.11
CA SER A 174 7.78 14.33 -4.98
C SER A 174 9.08 14.67 -5.74
N GLY A 175 9.88 13.66 -6.07
CA GLY A 175 11.23 13.83 -6.59
C GLY A 175 12.25 14.37 -5.57
N ALA A 176 11.85 14.60 -4.32
CA ALA A 176 12.69 15.20 -3.29
C ALA A 176 13.96 14.39 -3.01
N SER A 177 13.83 13.07 -2.86
CA SER A 177 14.98 12.19 -2.62
C SER A 177 15.99 12.22 -3.77
N GLY A 178 15.52 12.23 -5.02
CA GLY A 178 16.39 12.38 -6.20
C GLY A 178 17.10 13.73 -6.22
N ARG A 179 16.38 14.83 -5.95
CA ARG A 179 16.97 16.17 -5.89
C ARG A 179 18.03 16.30 -4.79
N ASN A 180 17.83 15.67 -3.65
CA ASN A 180 18.73 15.75 -2.51
C ASN A 180 19.98 14.86 -2.67
N ALA A 181 19.94 13.90 -3.60
CA ALA A 181 21.07 12.99 -3.88
C ALA A 181 22.11 13.56 -4.85
N VAL A 182 21.88 14.74 -5.44
CA VAL A 182 22.73 15.37 -6.46
C VAL A 182 23.62 16.44 -5.87
#